data_2bd3d4956d8a55b0a140ae72899ded3d
#
_entry.id   2bd3d4956d8a55b0a140ae72899ded3d
#
_cell.length_a   1.000
_cell.length_b   1.000
_cell.length_c   1.000
_cell.angle_alpha   90.00
_cell.angle_beta   90.00
_cell.angle_gamma   90.00
#
_symmetry.space_group_name_H-M   'P 1'
#
loop_
_entity.id
_entity.type
_entity.pdbx_description
1 polymer ?
#
loop_
_entity_poly.entity_id
_entity_poly.type
_entity_poly.pdbx_seq_one_letter_code
_entity_poly.pdbx_strand_id
1 'polypeptide(L)'
;WFDDGRIGGVVRRGGAKRLEVEITEARDNGERLAADKGINLPDTRLDLPALTPKDLEDLETVAEHADIVGLSFAQSPDDVHQLRQRLLELKAPQIGLMLKIETQRGFEHLPKMLLAAMGAPAAGVMIARGDLAVECGYERMAEVQEEILWACEAAHMPVVWATQVLESLAKTGLPSRAEITDAAMGGRAECVMLNKGPHILEAMRTLDDILRRMQAHQAKKRPLMRALKAWDLSSAG
;
A
#
# COMPACT_ATOMS: atom_id res chain seq x y z
N TRP A 1 14.83 -7.50 -3.48
CA TRP A 1 13.74 -8.41 -3.78
C TRP A 1 13.21 -8.18 -5.19
N PHE A 2 12.73 -9.24 -5.84
CA PHE A 2 12.16 -9.21 -7.18
C PHE A 2 10.79 -9.89 -7.16
N ASP A 3 9.87 -9.40 -8.03
CA ASP A 3 8.55 -9.98 -8.29
C ASP A 3 7.74 -10.23 -7.00
N ASP A 4 7.40 -9.15 -6.29
CA ASP A 4 6.63 -9.17 -5.03
C ASP A 4 7.24 -10.08 -3.95
N GLY A 5 8.58 -10.08 -3.83
CA GLY A 5 9.29 -10.85 -2.82
C GLY A 5 9.46 -12.34 -3.14
N ARG A 6 9.22 -12.77 -4.38
CA ARG A 6 9.39 -14.19 -4.78
C ARG A 6 10.84 -14.61 -4.89
N ILE A 7 11.73 -13.66 -5.18
CA ILE A 7 13.17 -13.89 -5.29
C ILE A 7 13.86 -12.86 -4.40
N GLY A 8 14.62 -13.33 -3.43
CA GLY A 8 15.44 -12.51 -2.54
C GLY A 8 16.92 -12.64 -2.88
N GLY A 9 17.65 -11.57 -2.62
CA GLY A 9 19.10 -11.59 -2.83
C GLY A 9 19.82 -10.44 -2.15
N VAL A 10 21.13 -10.57 -2.05
CA VAL A 10 22.03 -9.58 -1.46
C VAL A 10 22.94 -9.02 -2.53
N VAL A 11 23.04 -7.70 -2.62
CA VAL A 11 23.99 -7.03 -3.52
C VAL A 11 25.40 -7.26 -3.00
N ARG A 12 26.23 -7.96 -3.79
CA ARG A 12 27.63 -8.27 -3.45
C ARG A 12 28.61 -7.28 -4.07
N ARG A 13 28.28 -6.77 -5.25
CA ARG A 13 29.09 -5.75 -5.93
C ARG A 13 28.19 -4.75 -6.61
N GLY A 14 28.49 -3.46 -6.45
CA GLY A 14 27.78 -2.36 -7.06
C GLY A 14 28.71 -1.52 -7.95
N GLY A 15 28.19 -1.05 -9.06
CA GLY A 15 28.85 -0.08 -9.94
C GLY A 15 27.81 0.78 -10.64
N ALA A 16 28.26 1.86 -11.30
CA ALA A 16 27.38 2.87 -11.92
C ALA A 16 26.37 2.30 -12.94
N LYS A 17 26.62 1.13 -13.50
CA LYS A 17 25.78 0.54 -14.57
C LYS A 17 25.39 -0.92 -14.30
N ARG A 18 25.83 -1.50 -13.21
CA ARG A 18 25.65 -2.93 -12.95
C ARG A 18 25.69 -3.23 -11.46
N LEU A 19 24.76 -4.06 -11.05
CA LEU A 19 24.75 -4.69 -9.73
C LEU A 19 24.96 -6.20 -9.91
N GLU A 20 25.75 -6.80 -9.03
CA GLU A 20 25.90 -8.24 -8.90
C GLU A 20 25.18 -8.67 -7.63
N VAL A 21 24.13 -9.48 -7.81
CA VAL A 21 23.25 -9.91 -6.74
C VAL A 21 23.41 -11.43 -6.55
N GLU A 22 23.71 -11.83 -5.33
CA GLU A 22 23.62 -13.23 -4.94
C GLU A 22 22.20 -13.54 -4.52
N ILE A 23 21.57 -14.50 -5.19
CA ILE A 23 20.22 -14.95 -4.82
C ILE A 23 20.35 -15.83 -3.57
N THR A 24 19.65 -15.41 -2.52
CA THR A 24 19.62 -16.09 -1.22
C THR A 24 18.29 -16.76 -0.93
N GLU A 25 17.22 -16.32 -1.58
CA GLU A 25 15.87 -16.79 -1.36
C GLU A 25 15.14 -16.98 -2.68
N ALA A 26 14.62 -18.18 -2.90
CA ALA A 26 13.75 -18.55 -3.99
C ALA A 26 13.04 -19.87 -3.62
N ARG A 27 12.03 -20.28 -4.39
CA ARG A 27 11.43 -21.62 -4.22
C ARG A 27 12.43 -22.72 -4.56
N ASP A 28 12.33 -23.88 -3.91
CA ASP A 28 13.22 -25.03 -4.15
C ASP A 28 13.27 -25.46 -5.63
N ASN A 29 12.15 -25.34 -6.35
CA ASN A 29 12.06 -25.64 -7.76
C ASN A 29 12.51 -24.50 -8.68
N GLY A 30 13.08 -23.44 -8.11
CA GLY A 30 13.43 -22.22 -8.80
C GLY A 30 12.24 -21.29 -9.02
N GLU A 31 12.53 -20.04 -9.34
CA GLU A 31 11.54 -19.03 -9.69
C GLU A 31 11.99 -18.32 -10.97
N ARG A 32 11.04 -17.99 -11.85
CA ARG A 32 11.37 -17.34 -13.11
C ARG A 32 11.48 -15.83 -12.91
N LEU A 33 12.65 -15.28 -13.11
CA LEU A 33 12.82 -13.83 -13.23
C LEU A 33 12.32 -13.39 -14.61
N ALA A 34 11.25 -12.61 -14.64
CA ALA A 34 10.63 -12.10 -15.86
C ALA A 34 10.88 -10.59 -16.00
N ALA A 35 10.75 -10.07 -17.23
CA ALA A 35 10.73 -8.64 -17.48
C ALA A 35 9.46 -8.00 -16.87
N ASP A 36 9.50 -6.70 -16.65
CA ASP A 36 8.38 -5.89 -16.17
C ASP A 36 7.87 -6.29 -14.78
N LYS A 37 8.79 -6.77 -13.93
CA LYS A 37 8.54 -7.10 -12.53
C LYS A 37 9.15 -6.07 -11.60
N GLY A 38 8.47 -5.83 -10.46
CA GLY A 38 8.94 -4.93 -9.43
C GLY A 38 10.28 -5.36 -8.84
N ILE A 39 11.08 -4.38 -8.45
CA ILE A 39 12.33 -4.56 -7.70
C ILE A 39 12.24 -3.69 -6.45
N ASN A 40 12.30 -4.30 -5.28
CA ASN A 40 12.35 -3.61 -4.00
C ASN A 40 13.75 -3.62 -3.42
N LEU A 41 14.17 -2.48 -2.91
CA LEU A 41 15.48 -2.27 -2.30
C LEU A 41 15.28 -1.64 -0.91
N PRO A 42 14.74 -2.41 0.08
CA PRO A 42 14.30 -1.87 1.37
C PRO A 42 15.41 -1.16 2.15
N ASP A 43 16.66 -1.64 2.03
CA ASP A 43 17.82 -1.04 2.70
C ASP A 43 18.44 0.13 1.93
N THR A 44 17.84 0.55 0.82
CA THR A 44 18.41 1.58 -0.07
C THR A 44 17.47 2.77 -0.20
N ARG A 45 17.97 3.95 0.16
CA ARG A 45 17.25 5.19 -0.16
C ARG A 45 17.33 5.46 -1.66
N LEU A 46 16.21 5.30 -2.34
CA LEU A 46 16.07 5.67 -3.74
C LEU A 46 15.63 7.14 -3.82
N ASP A 47 16.38 7.93 -4.58
CA ASP A 47 16.05 9.34 -4.86
C ASP A 47 15.32 9.41 -6.22
N LEU A 48 14.10 8.89 -6.22
CA LEU A 48 13.23 8.87 -7.39
C LEU A 48 12.09 9.87 -7.19
N PRO A 49 11.72 10.63 -8.24
CA PRO A 49 10.56 11.50 -8.17
C PRO A 49 9.27 10.66 -8.00
N ALA A 50 8.35 11.14 -7.17
CA ALA A 50 7.06 10.48 -6.98
C ALA A 50 6.19 10.52 -8.25
N LEU A 51 6.34 11.57 -9.06
CA LEU A 51 5.68 11.72 -10.35
C LEU A 51 6.73 11.63 -11.46
N THR A 52 6.65 10.58 -12.25
CA THR A 52 7.47 10.43 -13.45
C THR A 52 6.99 11.36 -14.57
N PRO A 53 7.80 11.62 -15.63
CA PRO A 53 7.32 12.35 -16.81
C PRO A 53 6.05 11.73 -17.42
N LYS A 54 5.94 10.40 -17.40
CA LYS A 54 4.74 9.70 -17.89
C LYS A 54 3.52 9.97 -16.99
N ASP A 55 3.69 9.97 -15.67
CA ASP A 55 2.60 10.30 -14.75
C ASP A 55 2.10 11.73 -14.96
N LEU A 56 2.99 12.68 -15.28
CA LEU A 56 2.62 14.05 -15.58
C LEU A 56 1.79 14.19 -16.86
N GLU A 57 2.08 13.39 -17.88
CA GLU A 57 1.25 13.30 -19.10
C GLU A 57 -0.11 12.66 -18.78
N ASP A 58 -0.12 11.57 -18.03
CA ASP A 58 -1.35 10.83 -17.67
C ASP A 58 -2.28 11.67 -16.77
N LEU A 59 -1.72 12.58 -15.96
CA LEU A 59 -2.50 13.48 -15.11
C LEU A 59 -3.43 14.41 -15.91
N GLU A 60 -3.14 14.73 -17.17
CA GLU A 60 -4.05 15.50 -18.03
C GLU A 60 -5.36 14.71 -18.23
N THR A 61 -5.27 13.42 -18.54
CA THR A 61 -6.44 12.54 -18.67
C THR A 61 -7.14 12.31 -17.33
N VAL A 62 -6.37 12.14 -16.26
CA VAL A 62 -6.92 12.00 -14.90
C VAL A 62 -7.72 13.24 -14.51
N ALA A 63 -7.22 14.44 -14.81
CA ALA A 63 -7.88 15.70 -14.49
C ALA A 63 -9.24 15.85 -15.18
N GLU A 64 -9.45 15.24 -16.34
CA GLU A 64 -10.69 15.30 -17.10
C GLU A 64 -11.72 14.22 -16.67
N HIS A 65 -11.27 13.07 -16.15
CA HIS A 65 -12.11 11.88 -16.07
C HIS A 65 -12.19 11.24 -14.69
N ALA A 66 -11.29 11.59 -13.75
CA ALA A 66 -11.24 10.93 -12.46
C ALA A 66 -11.87 11.75 -11.34
N ASP A 67 -12.54 11.07 -10.40
CA ASP A 67 -12.98 11.63 -9.13
C ASP A 67 -11.90 11.55 -8.06
N ILE A 68 -11.05 10.51 -8.12
CA ILE A 68 -9.97 10.24 -7.17
C ILE A 68 -8.73 9.80 -7.93
N VAL A 69 -7.56 10.31 -7.54
CA VAL A 69 -6.26 9.88 -8.06
C VAL A 69 -5.45 9.17 -6.99
N GLY A 70 -4.89 8.01 -7.34
CA GLY A 70 -3.99 7.24 -6.48
C GLY A 70 -2.53 7.62 -6.71
N LEU A 71 -1.84 8.08 -5.66
CA LEU A 71 -0.41 8.33 -5.67
C LEU A 71 0.33 7.07 -5.23
N SER A 72 0.90 6.33 -6.18
CA SER A 72 1.72 5.15 -5.89
C SER A 72 3.08 5.56 -5.31
N PHE A 73 3.62 4.71 -4.46
CA PHE A 73 4.92 4.93 -3.81
C PHE A 73 5.07 6.30 -3.15
N ALA A 74 3.98 6.80 -2.53
CA ALA A 74 4.04 8.03 -1.75
C ALA A 74 5.01 7.85 -0.57
N GLN A 75 6.03 8.70 -0.47
CA GLN A 75 7.11 8.57 0.52
C GLN A 75 7.36 9.84 1.34
N SER A 76 6.80 10.96 0.93
CA SER A 76 7.05 12.24 1.59
C SER A 76 5.88 13.22 1.45
N PRO A 77 5.77 14.22 2.34
CA PRO A 77 4.83 15.32 2.17
C PRO A 77 5.00 16.08 0.85
N ASP A 78 6.24 16.17 0.35
CA ASP A 78 6.54 16.86 -0.90
C ASP A 78 5.91 16.17 -2.10
N ASP A 79 5.82 14.84 -2.09
CA ASP A 79 5.13 14.06 -3.13
C ASP A 79 3.64 14.44 -3.19
N VAL A 80 3.02 14.57 -2.02
CA VAL A 80 1.62 14.99 -1.90
C VAL A 80 1.43 16.42 -2.39
N HIS A 81 2.34 17.33 -2.02
CA HIS A 81 2.29 18.72 -2.46
C HIS A 81 2.50 18.85 -3.97
N GLN A 82 3.42 18.11 -4.56
CA GLN A 82 3.65 18.08 -6.00
C GLN A 82 2.41 17.64 -6.77
N LEU A 83 1.78 16.54 -6.37
CA LEU A 83 0.55 16.07 -7.02
C LEU A 83 -0.56 17.13 -6.90
N ARG A 84 -0.78 17.69 -5.72
CA ARG A 84 -1.79 18.73 -5.52
C ARG A 84 -1.53 19.98 -6.38
N GLN A 85 -0.28 20.42 -6.45
CA GLN A 85 0.10 21.56 -7.27
C GLN A 85 -0.20 21.30 -8.76
N ARG A 86 0.09 20.09 -9.26
CA ARG A 86 -0.21 19.71 -10.63
C ARG A 86 -1.71 19.67 -10.92
N LEU A 87 -2.51 19.15 -10.00
CA LEU A 87 -3.97 19.17 -10.13
C LEU A 87 -4.53 20.61 -10.15
N LEU A 88 -3.96 21.53 -9.37
CA LEU A 88 -4.31 22.94 -9.42
C LEU A 88 -3.97 23.57 -10.78
N GLU A 89 -2.80 23.32 -11.33
CA GLU A 89 -2.35 23.78 -12.64
C GLU A 89 -3.29 23.26 -13.76
N LEU A 90 -3.76 22.03 -13.65
CA LEU A 90 -4.71 21.39 -14.56
C LEU A 90 -6.18 21.83 -14.30
N LYS A 91 -6.42 22.74 -13.36
CA LYS A 91 -7.77 23.23 -12.97
C LYS A 91 -8.69 22.13 -12.44
N ALA A 92 -8.12 21.10 -11.83
CA ALA A 92 -8.83 19.95 -11.26
C ALA A 92 -8.63 19.83 -9.72
N PRO A 93 -8.77 20.92 -8.93
CA PRO A 93 -8.51 20.88 -7.48
C PRO A 93 -9.54 20.05 -6.70
N GLN A 94 -10.65 19.68 -7.33
CA GLN A 94 -11.73 18.89 -6.74
C GLN A 94 -11.41 17.39 -6.63
N ILE A 95 -10.38 16.90 -7.32
CA ILE A 95 -10.02 15.48 -7.33
C ILE A 95 -9.51 15.08 -5.95
N GLY A 96 -10.07 13.99 -5.41
CA GLY A 96 -9.65 13.37 -4.16
C GLY A 96 -8.31 12.66 -4.31
N LEU A 97 -7.55 12.56 -3.22
CA LEU A 97 -6.25 11.89 -3.18
C LEU A 97 -6.33 10.55 -2.46
N MET A 98 -5.72 9.52 -3.03
CA MET A 98 -5.51 8.24 -2.38
C MET A 98 -4.00 7.99 -2.26
N LEU A 99 -3.46 8.08 -1.04
CA LEU A 99 -2.04 7.82 -0.79
C LEU A 99 -1.82 6.31 -0.68
N LYS A 100 -1.03 5.74 -1.57
CA LYS A 100 -0.69 4.32 -1.53
C LYS A 100 0.60 4.13 -0.74
N ILE A 101 0.48 3.47 0.40
CA ILE A 101 1.61 3.18 1.29
C ILE A 101 2.17 1.82 0.91
N GLU A 102 3.31 1.82 0.26
CA GLU A 102 3.96 0.68 -0.40
C GLU A 102 5.39 0.46 0.08
N THR A 103 5.98 1.44 0.80
CA THR A 103 7.37 1.41 1.23
C THR A 103 7.52 1.66 2.72
N GLN A 104 8.62 1.21 3.30
CA GLN A 104 8.97 1.52 4.69
C GLN A 104 9.03 3.03 4.92
N ARG A 105 9.64 3.79 4.01
CA ARG A 105 9.73 5.24 4.11
C ARG A 105 8.36 5.92 4.05
N GLY A 106 7.46 5.44 3.19
CA GLY A 106 6.09 5.93 3.14
C GLY A 106 5.37 5.71 4.46
N PHE A 107 5.55 4.55 5.08
CA PHE A 107 5.02 4.26 6.40
C PHE A 107 5.61 5.18 7.48
N GLU A 108 6.92 5.37 7.53
CA GLU A 108 7.60 6.25 8.51
C GLU A 108 7.17 7.72 8.40
N HIS A 109 6.89 8.19 7.19
CA HIS A 109 6.46 9.56 6.95
C HIS A 109 4.93 9.74 6.90
N LEU A 110 4.15 8.67 7.11
CA LEU A 110 2.70 8.72 7.00
C LEU A 110 2.05 9.87 7.78
N PRO A 111 2.36 10.15 9.05
CA PRO A 111 1.72 11.24 9.78
C PRO A 111 1.89 12.60 9.10
N LYS A 112 3.06 12.87 8.54
CA LYS A 112 3.35 14.13 7.81
C LYS A 112 2.61 14.18 6.47
N MET A 113 2.51 13.05 5.78
CA MET A 113 1.75 12.94 4.52
C MET A 113 0.25 13.09 4.74
N LEU A 114 -0.30 12.56 5.85
CA LEU A 114 -1.70 12.79 6.22
C LEU A 114 -1.98 14.28 6.41
N LEU A 115 -1.12 14.99 7.14
CA LEU A 115 -1.25 16.45 7.30
C LEU A 115 -1.20 17.20 5.96
N ALA A 116 -0.31 16.82 5.04
CA ALA A 116 -0.23 17.41 3.72
C ALA A 116 -1.50 17.12 2.88
N ALA A 117 -2.06 15.91 3.02
CA ALA A 117 -3.26 15.48 2.29
C ALA A 117 -4.55 16.12 2.83
N MET A 118 -4.60 16.54 4.11
CA MET A 118 -5.75 17.23 4.69
C MET A 118 -6.12 18.55 3.97
N GLY A 119 -5.20 19.11 3.21
CA GLY A 119 -5.48 20.28 2.38
C GLY A 119 -6.19 19.97 1.06
N ALA A 120 -6.42 18.70 0.71
CA ALA A 120 -7.21 18.30 -0.44
C ALA A 120 -8.71 18.25 -0.08
N PRO A 121 -9.63 18.34 -1.06
CA PRO A 121 -11.09 18.28 -0.80
C PRO A 121 -11.53 16.92 -0.23
N ALA A 122 -10.84 15.85 -0.59
CA ALA A 122 -10.97 14.52 -0.03
C ALA A 122 -9.62 13.82 -0.07
N ALA A 123 -9.31 13.03 0.95
CA ALA A 123 -8.11 12.23 0.99
C ALA A 123 -8.36 10.89 1.70
N GLY A 124 -7.60 9.88 1.33
CA GLY A 124 -7.61 8.55 1.93
C GLY A 124 -6.27 7.85 1.78
N VAL A 125 -6.14 6.70 2.40
CA VAL A 125 -4.93 5.88 2.38
C VAL A 125 -5.24 4.48 1.87
N MET A 126 -4.40 3.95 0.99
CA MET A 126 -4.43 2.55 0.59
C MET A 126 -3.23 1.82 1.20
N ILE A 127 -3.49 0.79 1.96
CA ILE A 127 -2.46 -0.12 2.45
C ILE A 127 -2.16 -1.12 1.34
N ALA A 128 -1.11 -0.87 0.56
CA ALA A 128 -0.72 -1.70 -0.57
C ALA A 128 0.23 -2.81 -0.08
N ARG A 129 -0.33 -3.85 0.49
CA ARG A 129 0.34 -4.86 1.31
C ARG A 129 1.36 -5.72 0.57
N GLY A 130 1.25 -5.83 -0.76
CA GLY A 130 2.21 -6.59 -1.56
C GLY A 130 3.63 -6.07 -1.40
N ASP A 131 3.89 -4.85 -1.86
CA ASP A 131 5.18 -4.19 -1.74
C ASP A 131 5.53 -3.87 -0.29
N LEU A 132 4.55 -3.39 0.49
CA LEU A 132 4.78 -2.99 1.87
C LEU A 132 5.31 -4.13 2.75
N ALA A 133 4.86 -5.38 2.53
CA ALA A 133 5.36 -6.54 3.25
C ALA A 133 6.83 -6.86 2.91
N VAL A 134 7.22 -6.65 1.66
CA VAL A 134 8.61 -6.82 1.21
C VAL A 134 9.51 -5.73 1.77
N GLU A 135 9.02 -4.50 1.83
CA GLU A 135 9.76 -3.32 2.29
C GLU A 135 9.94 -3.29 3.82
N CYS A 136 8.91 -3.65 4.58
CA CYS A 136 8.93 -3.58 6.04
C CYS A 136 9.34 -4.91 6.72
N GLY A 137 9.38 -6.01 5.97
CA GLY A 137 9.52 -7.38 6.49
C GLY A 137 8.16 -8.02 6.78
N TYR A 138 8.02 -9.28 6.40
CA TYR A 138 6.75 -10.02 6.54
C TYR A 138 6.29 -10.13 7.99
N GLU A 139 7.22 -10.28 8.92
CA GLU A 139 6.98 -10.41 10.36
C GLU A 139 6.38 -9.12 10.97
N ARG A 140 6.67 -7.98 10.39
CA ARG A 140 6.15 -6.68 10.84
C ARG A 140 4.82 -6.29 10.21
N MET A 141 4.38 -7.01 9.19
CA MET A 141 3.23 -6.61 8.38
C MET A 141 1.96 -6.37 9.21
N ALA A 142 1.69 -7.22 10.20
CA ALA A 142 0.51 -7.06 11.07
C ALA A 142 0.59 -5.78 11.90
N GLU A 143 1.76 -5.48 12.46
CA GLU A 143 2.01 -4.26 13.24
C GLU A 143 1.84 -3.00 12.36
N VAL A 144 2.47 -2.99 11.19
CA VAL A 144 2.43 -1.86 10.26
C VAL A 144 1.00 -1.54 9.81
N GLN A 145 0.21 -2.56 9.48
CA GLN A 145 -1.21 -2.40 9.14
C GLN A 145 -2.01 -1.74 10.27
N GLU A 146 -1.80 -2.19 11.51
CA GLU A 146 -2.47 -1.64 12.68
C GLU A 146 -2.12 -0.16 12.87
N GLU A 147 -0.85 0.19 12.77
CA GLU A 147 -0.39 1.56 12.97
C GLU A 147 -0.92 2.50 11.87
N ILE A 148 -1.00 2.04 10.62
CA ILE A 148 -1.63 2.81 9.52
C ILE A 148 -3.12 3.03 9.83
N LEU A 149 -3.87 1.99 10.22
CA LEU A 149 -5.28 2.11 10.57
C LEU A 149 -5.50 3.13 11.69
N TRP A 150 -4.70 3.09 12.75
CA TRP A 150 -4.82 4.02 13.87
C TRP A 150 -4.47 5.46 13.50
N ALA A 151 -3.43 5.66 12.70
CA ALA A 151 -3.06 7.00 12.23
C ALA A 151 -4.16 7.61 11.35
N CYS A 152 -4.76 6.79 10.47
CA CYS A 152 -5.85 7.22 9.61
C CYS A 152 -7.16 7.46 10.40
N GLU A 153 -7.48 6.61 11.38
CA GLU A 153 -8.61 6.84 12.29
C GLU A 153 -8.47 8.16 13.04
N ALA A 154 -7.28 8.44 13.59
CA ALA A 154 -7.00 9.71 14.26
C ALA A 154 -7.09 10.92 13.32
N ALA A 155 -6.76 10.75 12.04
CA ALA A 155 -6.84 11.77 11.01
C ALA A 155 -8.22 11.87 10.34
N HIS A 156 -9.17 11.02 10.69
CA HIS A 156 -10.48 10.88 10.04
C HIS A 156 -10.36 10.64 8.52
N MET A 157 -9.35 9.88 8.09
CA MET A 157 -9.11 9.51 6.71
C MET A 157 -9.52 8.07 6.43
N PRO A 158 -10.35 7.81 5.41
CA PRO A 158 -10.72 6.46 5.03
C PRO A 158 -9.52 5.65 4.55
N VAL A 159 -9.57 4.35 4.85
CA VAL A 159 -8.54 3.39 4.47
C VAL A 159 -9.09 2.37 3.49
N VAL A 160 -8.31 2.06 2.46
CA VAL A 160 -8.52 0.93 1.56
C VAL A 160 -7.58 -0.21 1.95
N TRP A 161 -8.16 -1.32 2.37
CA TRP A 161 -7.45 -2.58 2.61
C TRP A 161 -7.21 -3.27 1.29
N ALA A 162 -5.98 -3.28 0.80
CA ALA A 162 -5.67 -3.64 -0.57
C ALA A 162 -4.67 -4.77 -0.70
N THR A 163 -4.65 -5.35 -1.89
CA THR A 163 -3.82 -6.45 -2.38
C THR A 163 -4.06 -7.79 -1.68
N GLN A 164 -4.04 -8.86 -2.46
CA GLN A 164 -4.07 -10.26 -2.00
C GLN A 164 -5.29 -10.68 -1.14
N VAL A 165 -6.35 -9.86 -1.09
CA VAL A 165 -7.57 -10.21 -0.36
C VAL A 165 -8.35 -11.25 -1.15
N LEU A 166 -8.59 -12.43 -0.58
CA LEU A 166 -9.27 -13.57 -1.21
C LEU A 166 -8.71 -13.87 -2.62
N GLU A 167 -7.41 -13.73 -2.80
CA GLU A 167 -6.76 -13.84 -4.10
C GLU A 167 -6.84 -15.26 -4.66
N SER A 168 -6.60 -16.28 -3.84
CA SER A 168 -6.72 -17.68 -4.27
C SER A 168 -8.16 -18.01 -4.61
N LEU A 169 -9.13 -17.55 -3.82
CA LEU A 169 -10.54 -17.70 -4.13
C LEU A 169 -10.88 -17.05 -5.47
N ALA A 170 -10.48 -15.80 -5.69
CA ALA A 170 -10.76 -15.08 -6.93
C ALA A 170 -10.13 -15.74 -8.17
N LYS A 171 -8.92 -16.30 -8.03
CA LYS A 171 -8.17 -16.91 -9.13
C LYS A 171 -8.52 -18.38 -9.38
N THR A 172 -8.77 -19.17 -8.34
CA THR A 172 -8.88 -20.64 -8.43
C THR A 172 -10.21 -21.20 -7.95
N GLY A 173 -11.07 -20.39 -7.33
CA GLY A 173 -12.35 -20.81 -6.75
C GLY A 173 -12.24 -21.46 -5.37
N LEU A 174 -11.02 -21.56 -4.78
CA LEU A 174 -10.80 -22.15 -3.47
C LEU A 174 -10.03 -21.20 -2.56
N PRO A 175 -10.61 -20.79 -1.41
CA PRO A 175 -9.94 -19.92 -0.45
C PRO A 175 -9.00 -20.72 0.45
N SER A 176 -7.92 -20.08 0.91
CA SER A 176 -7.13 -20.55 2.04
C SER A 176 -7.72 -20.04 3.36
N ARG A 177 -7.41 -20.71 4.48
CA ARG A 177 -7.81 -20.23 5.82
C ARG A 177 -7.20 -18.87 6.15
N ALA A 178 -5.97 -18.64 5.71
CA ALA A 178 -5.27 -17.38 5.92
C ALA A 178 -5.98 -16.21 5.23
N GLU A 179 -6.43 -16.40 3.98
CA GLU A 179 -7.20 -15.37 3.25
C GLU A 179 -8.53 -15.03 3.90
N ILE A 180 -9.23 -16.02 4.46
CA ILE A 180 -10.49 -15.78 5.19
C ILE A 180 -10.24 -14.94 6.44
N THR A 181 -9.17 -15.23 7.18
CA THR A 181 -8.80 -14.45 8.38
C THR A 181 -8.36 -13.04 8.02
N ASP A 182 -7.58 -12.90 6.95
CA ASP A 182 -7.15 -11.61 6.41
C ASP A 182 -8.35 -10.76 5.94
N ALA A 183 -9.28 -11.35 5.22
CA ALA A 183 -10.51 -10.67 4.80
C ALA A 183 -11.32 -10.16 5.99
N ALA A 184 -11.36 -10.91 7.10
CA ALA A 184 -12.01 -10.46 8.33
C ALA A 184 -11.32 -9.25 8.96
N MET A 185 -10.00 -9.17 8.88
CA MET A 185 -9.23 -7.98 9.33
C MET A 185 -9.52 -6.76 8.45
N GLY A 186 -9.78 -6.95 7.15
CA GLY A 186 -10.19 -5.90 6.23
C GLY A 186 -11.46 -5.16 6.65
N GLY A 187 -12.30 -5.75 7.50
CA GLY A 187 -13.48 -5.10 8.07
C GLY A 187 -13.18 -3.89 8.98
N ARG A 188 -11.92 -3.61 9.27
CA ARG A 188 -11.47 -2.43 10.01
C ARG A 188 -11.20 -1.21 9.12
N ALA A 189 -11.16 -1.43 7.81
CA ALA A 189 -11.04 -0.38 6.81
C ALA A 189 -12.41 -0.05 6.21
N GLU A 190 -12.55 1.14 5.64
CA GLU A 190 -13.79 1.60 5.02
C GLU A 190 -14.02 0.96 3.64
N CYS A 191 -12.96 0.45 3.03
CA CYS A 191 -13.02 -0.20 1.72
C CYS A 191 -12.05 -1.39 1.67
N VAL A 192 -12.48 -2.46 0.98
CA VAL A 192 -11.61 -3.62 0.69
C VAL A 192 -11.49 -3.80 -0.81
N MET A 193 -10.26 -3.83 -1.31
CA MET A 193 -9.98 -4.07 -2.71
C MET A 193 -9.77 -5.56 -2.97
N LEU A 194 -10.59 -6.14 -3.84
CA LEU A 194 -10.44 -7.52 -4.30
C LEU A 194 -9.59 -7.59 -5.57
N ASN A 195 -8.86 -8.69 -5.72
CA ASN A 195 -8.13 -9.00 -6.95
C ASN A 195 -9.10 -9.47 -8.05
N LYS A 196 -8.74 -9.16 -9.31
CA LYS A 196 -9.45 -9.71 -10.47
C LYS A 196 -9.23 -11.23 -10.59
N GLY A 197 -10.24 -11.92 -11.11
CA GLY A 197 -10.15 -13.37 -11.37
C GLY A 197 -11.48 -13.91 -11.87
N PRO A 198 -11.50 -15.14 -12.41
CA PRO A 198 -12.71 -15.77 -12.92
C PRO A 198 -13.79 -16.01 -11.85
N HIS A 199 -13.38 -16.11 -10.57
CA HIS A 199 -14.29 -16.33 -9.44
C HIS A 199 -14.52 -15.06 -8.60
N ILE A 200 -14.38 -13.86 -9.20
CA ILE A 200 -14.53 -12.59 -8.50
C ILE A 200 -15.89 -12.41 -7.82
N LEU A 201 -16.97 -12.88 -8.45
CA LEU A 201 -18.32 -12.78 -7.87
C LEU A 201 -18.47 -13.64 -6.61
N GLU A 202 -17.81 -14.79 -6.57
CA GLU A 202 -17.77 -15.65 -5.39
C GLU A 202 -16.94 -15.01 -4.28
N ALA A 203 -15.79 -14.43 -4.62
CA ALA A 203 -14.97 -13.68 -3.68
C ALA A 203 -15.73 -12.49 -3.08
N MET A 204 -16.50 -11.75 -3.88
CA MET A 204 -17.35 -10.66 -3.39
C MET A 204 -18.42 -11.15 -2.40
N ARG A 205 -19.12 -12.24 -2.72
CA ARG A 205 -20.14 -12.82 -1.83
C ARG A 205 -19.53 -13.31 -0.51
N THR A 206 -18.39 -14.00 -0.61
CA THR A 206 -17.65 -14.49 0.55
C THR A 206 -17.18 -13.33 1.44
N LEU A 207 -16.63 -12.28 0.86
CA LEU A 207 -16.22 -11.08 1.58
C LEU A 207 -17.41 -10.43 2.28
N ASP A 208 -18.53 -10.22 1.59
CA ASP A 208 -19.75 -9.64 2.18
C ASP A 208 -20.23 -10.44 3.39
N ASP A 209 -20.28 -11.77 3.29
CA ASP A 209 -20.68 -12.64 4.41
C ASP A 209 -19.71 -12.54 5.60
N ILE A 210 -18.38 -12.54 5.32
CA ILE A 210 -17.37 -12.36 6.37
C ILE A 210 -17.54 -11.02 7.08
N LEU A 211 -17.65 -9.93 6.33
CA LEU A 211 -17.76 -8.58 6.90
C LEU A 211 -19.02 -8.42 7.74
N ARG A 212 -20.18 -8.93 7.29
CA ARG A 212 -21.43 -8.93 8.06
C ARG A 212 -21.31 -9.71 9.37
N ARG A 213 -20.66 -10.88 9.34
CA ARG A 213 -20.45 -11.68 10.57
C ARG A 213 -19.51 -10.97 11.54
N MET A 214 -18.49 -10.30 11.04
CA MET A 214 -17.51 -9.59 11.88
C MET A 214 -18.04 -8.29 12.48
N GLN A 215 -19.04 -7.65 11.88
CA GLN A 215 -19.55 -6.35 12.31
C GLN A 215 -19.95 -6.32 13.80
N ALA A 216 -20.64 -7.35 14.30
CA ALA A 216 -21.05 -7.44 15.70
C ALA A 216 -19.86 -7.64 16.67
N HIS A 217 -18.78 -8.24 16.19
CA HIS A 217 -17.57 -8.48 17.00
C HIS A 217 -16.70 -7.24 17.11
N GLN A 218 -16.64 -6.41 16.06
CA GLN A 218 -15.87 -5.16 16.04
C GLN A 218 -16.46 -4.10 16.98
N ALA A 219 -17.79 -4.04 17.13
CA ALA A 219 -18.46 -3.13 18.05
C ALA A 219 -18.11 -3.36 19.53
N LYS A 220 -17.62 -4.54 19.89
CA LYS A 220 -17.26 -4.91 21.28
C LYS A 220 -15.79 -4.72 21.64
N LYS A 221 -14.91 -4.55 20.67
CA LYS A 221 -13.46 -4.44 20.88
C LYS A 221 -12.95 -3.14 20.26
N ARG A 222 -13.08 -2.03 20.97
CA ARG A 222 -12.27 -0.85 20.67
C ARG A 222 -10.83 -1.18 21.07
N PRO A 223 -9.88 -1.26 20.13
CA PRO A 223 -8.48 -1.44 20.50
C PRO A 223 -8.03 -0.26 21.35
N LEU A 224 -7.37 -0.54 22.46
CA LEU A 224 -6.68 0.49 23.22
C LEU A 224 -5.51 0.98 22.36
N MET A 225 -5.50 2.27 22.05
CA MET A 225 -4.37 2.88 21.33
C MET A 225 -3.12 2.77 22.20
N ARG A 226 -2.06 2.20 21.64
CA ARG A 226 -0.72 2.18 22.24
C ARG A 226 0.12 3.33 21.68
N ALA A 227 1.22 3.65 22.36
CA ALA A 227 2.20 4.57 21.81
C ALA A 227 2.73 4.07 20.46
N LEU A 228 2.65 4.91 19.45
CA LEU A 228 3.13 4.62 18.09
C LEU A 228 4.65 4.80 18.06
N LYS A 229 5.40 3.70 17.97
CA LYS A 229 6.87 3.72 18.03
C LYS A 229 7.54 4.21 16.76
N ALA A 230 6.88 3.98 15.61
CA ALA A 230 7.43 4.36 14.30
C ALA A 230 7.56 5.88 14.08
N TRP A 231 6.83 6.69 14.84
CA TRP A 231 6.75 8.14 14.66
C TRP A 231 7.13 8.93 15.93
N ASP A 232 8.04 8.38 16.71
CA ASP A 232 8.58 9.11 17.86
C ASP A 232 9.45 10.29 17.37
N LEU A 233 8.90 11.50 17.51
CA LEU A 233 9.56 12.73 17.07
C LEU A 233 10.78 13.09 17.94
N SER A 234 10.98 12.45 19.08
CA SER A 234 12.12 12.70 19.98
C SER A 234 13.43 12.10 19.46
N SER A 235 13.36 11.15 18.50
CA SER A 235 14.53 10.50 17.91
C SER A 235 15.05 11.14 16.62
N ALA A 236 14.42 12.24 16.16
CA ALA A 236 14.82 12.99 14.97
C ALA A 236 15.58 14.26 15.38
N GLY A 237 16.73 14.07 16.02
CA GLY A 237 17.71 15.09 16.36
C GLY A 237 19.01 14.86 15.59
#